data_c8401c0da6eca29f364566ab61666ff9
#
_entry.id   c8401c0da6eca29f364566ab61666ff9
#
_cell.length_a   1.000
_cell.length_b   1.000
_cell.length_c   1.000
_cell.angle_alpha   90.00
_cell.angle_beta   90.00
_cell.angle_gamma   90.00
#
_symmetry.space_group_name_H-M   'P 1'
#
loop_
_entity.id
_entity.type
_entity.pdbx_description
1 polymer ?
#
loop_
_entity_poly.entity_id
_entity_poly.type
_entity_poly.pdbx_seq_one_letter_code
_entity_poly.pdbx_strand_id
1 'polypeptide(L)'
;VKRVMIAGGGNIGRRLAAQIERDYDVKVIDHNKKVSNLLAEQLHHTLVLQGDATDEELLEQENIASMDVFCALTNDDEDNIMSALLAKRMGAHRVIALINRSAYVDLVQGGEIDIAISPAQATVGPLLSKIRRGDMVAVHSLRRGAAEVLEVAVHGDAKTSRVVGRRIEEIDLPDGATIAAIIRNNDVIIAHH
;
A
#
# COMPACT_ATOMS: atom_id res chain seq x y z
N VAL A 1 9.98 -17.79 -7.28
CA VAL A 1 10.20 -16.84 -6.17
C VAL A 1 10.16 -15.46 -6.77
N LYS A 2 9.38 -14.54 -6.20
CA LYS A 2 9.36 -13.13 -6.66
C LYS A 2 10.62 -12.42 -6.20
N ARG A 3 11.17 -11.60 -7.08
CA ARG A 3 12.37 -10.78 -6.84
C ARG A 3 11.95 -9.35 -6.56
N VAL A 4 12.42 -8.83 -5.44
CA VAL A 4 12.05 -7.49 -4.95
C VAL A 4 13.32 -6.68 -4.71
N MET A 5 13.39 -5.49 -5.30
CA MET A 5 14.45 -4.53 -5.02
C MET A 5 13.87 -3.33 -4.27
N ILE A 6 14.50 -2.93 -3.20
CA ILE A 6 14.08 -1.83 -2.33
C ILE A 6 15.17 -0.75 -2.35
N ALA A 7 14.82 0.45 -2.76
CA ALA A 7 15.65 1.64 -2.62
C ALA A 7 15.29 2.36 -1.32
N GLY A 8 16.27 2.48 -0.43
CA GLY A 8 16.12 3.07 0.90
C GLY A 8 16.00 2.03 2.01
N GLY A 9 17.06 1.97 2.84
CA GLY A 9 17.18 1.09 4.02
C GLY A 9 16.66 1.71 5.32
N GLY A 10 15.90 2.77 5.24
CA GLY A 10 15.28 3.44 6.39
C GLY A 10 14.25 2.58 7.10
N ASN A 11 13.44 3.20 7.97
CA ASN A 11 12.46 2.48 8.81
C ASN A 11 11.49 1.62 8.01
N ILE A 12 10.99 2.12 6.88
CA ILE A 12 10.00 1.41 6.07
C ILE A 12 10.67 0.30 5.27
N GLY A 13 11.75 0.62 4.52
CA GLY A 13 12.45 -0.36 3.68
C GLY A 13 13.02 -1.52 4.49
N ARG A 14 13.67 -1.24 5.62
CA ARG A 14 14.20 -2.26 6.53
C ARG A 14 13.10 -3.19 7.06
N ARG A 15 11.97 -2.64 7.51
CA ARG A 15 10.85 -3.44 8.02
C ARG A 15 10.21 -4.28 6.94
N LEU A 16 10.07 -3.72 5.74
CA LEU A 16 9.55 -4.46 4.59
C LEU A 16 10.47 -5.63 4.25
N ALA A 17 11.78 -5.36 4.09
CA ALA A 17 12.77 -6.40 3.80
C ALA A 17 12.73 -7.53 4.82
N ALA A 18 12.75 -7.21 6.11
CA ALA A 18 12.70 -8.19 7.20
C ALA A 18 11.43 -9.05 7.21
N GLN A 19 10.29 -8.51 6.75
CA GLN A 19 9.04 -9.26 6.66
C GLN A 19 8.99 -10.22 5.48
N ILE A 20 9.65 -9.87 4.37
CA ILE A 20 9.51 -10.62 3.12
C ILE A 20 10.73 -11.48 2.75
N GLU A 21 11.89 -11.28 3.39
CA GLU A 21 13.16 -11.91 3.00
C GLU A 21 13.16 -13.44 3.06
N ARG A 22 12.21 -14.07 3.77
CA ARG A 22 12.11 -15.52 3.85
C ARG A 22 11.39 -16.15 2.66
N ASP A 23 10.49 -15.38 2.05
CA ASP A 23 9.59 -15.86 0.99
C ASP A 23 9.95 -15.28 -0.38
N TYR A 24 10.77 -14.21 -0.41
CA TYR A 24 11.15 -13.46 -1.61
C TYR A 24 12.67 -13.35 -1.72
N ASP A 25 13.17 -13.20 -2.94
CA ASP A 25 14.55 -12.80 -3.21
C ASP A 25 14.64 -11.27 -3.12
N VAL A 26 15.25 -10.78 -2.05
CA VAL A 26 15.23 -9.35 -1.70
C VAL A 26 16.60 -8.73 -1.84
N LYS A 27 16.65 -7.58 -2.51
CA LYS A 27 17.81 -6.68 -2.54
C LYS A 27 17.43 -5.34 -1.94
N VAL A 28 18.30 -4.75 -1.13
CA VAL A 28 18.14 -3.40 -0.59
C VAL A 28 19.32 -2.54 -1.00
N ILE A 29 19.05 -1.37 -1.58
CA ILE A 29 20.05 -0.37 -1.93
C ILE A 29 19.91 0.82 -0.98
N ASP A 30 20.99 1.26 -0.37
CA ASP A 30 21.04 2.52 0.42
C ASP A 30 22.37 3.24 0.19
N HIS A 31 22.32 4.55 -0.01
CA HIS A 31 23.52 5.36 -0.24
C HIS A 31 24.36 5.52 1.03
N ASN A 32 23.75 5.40 2.22
CA ASN A 32 24.41 5.60 3.50
C ASN A 32 25.11 4.31 3.97
N LYS A 33 26.42 4.33 3.99
CA LYS A 33 27.26 3.19 4.41
C LYS A 33 26.91 2.65 5.80
N LYS A 34 26.57 3.52 6.75
CA LYS A 34 26.22 3.07 8.11
C LYS A 34 24.89 2.32 8.12
N VAL A 35 23.92 2.78 7.31
CA VAL A 35 22.62 2.11 7.15
C VAL A 35 22.82 0.76 6.47
N SER A 36 23.58 0.70 5.38
CA SER A 36 23.86 -0.55 4.66
C SER A 36 24.55 -1.58 5.57
N ASN A 37 25.55 -1.17 6.36
CA ASN A 37 26.21 -2.08 7.31
C ASN A 37 25.23 -2.61 8.37
N LEU A 38 24.41 -1.73 8.95
CA LEU A 38 23.41 -2.14 9.93
C LEU A 38 22.37 -3.12 9.34
N LEU A 39 21.94 -2.88 8.11
CA LEU A 39 21.03 -3.80 7.42
C LEU A 39 21.66 -5.16 7.16
N ALA A 40 22.91 -5.19 6.72
CA ALA A 40 23.64 -6.44 6.48
C ALA A 40 23.84 -7.27 7.76
N GLU A 41 23.86 -6.64 8.94
CA GLU A 41 23.89 -7.32 10.24
C GLU A 41 22.51 -7.86 10.66
N GLN A 42 21.44 -7.20 10.27
CA GLN A 42 20.06 -7.50 10.72
C GLN A 42 19.26 -8.40 9.78
N LEU A 43 19.56 -8.35 8.48
CA LEU A 43 18.86 -9.10 7.45
C LEU A 43 19.72 -10.32 7.05
N HIS A 44 19.13 -11.50 7.04
CA HIS A 44 19.87 -12.74 6.85
C HIS A 44 19.71 -13.38 5.47
N HIS A 45 18.63 -13.00 4.77
CA HIS A 45 18.28 -13.51 3.44
C HIS A 45 18.16 -12.40 2.39
N THR A 46 18.63 -11.20 2.73
CA THR A 46 18.57 -10.01 1.87
C THR A 46 19.97 -9.61 1.41
N LEU A 47 20.15 -9.38 0.12
CA LEU A 47 21.38 -8.75 -0.40
C LEU A 47 21.32 -7.24 -0.14
N VAL A 48 22.27 -6.73 0.63
CA VAL A 48 22.37 -5.30 0.93
C VAL A 48 23.48 -4.69 0.09
N LEU A 49 23.16 -3.64 -0.65
CA LEU A 49 24.04 -2.92 -1.56
C LEU A 49 24.20 -1.48 -1.07
N GLN A 50 25.44 -1.01 -1.05
CA GLN A 50 25.71 0.41 -0.83
C GLN A 50 25.77 1.12 -2.17
N GLY A 51 24.90 2.09 -2.41
CA GLY A 51 24.87 2.84 -3.67
C GLY A 51 23.68 3.77 -3.79
N ASP A 52 23.64 4.48 -4.90
CA ASP A 52 22.53 5.35 -5.26
C ASP A 52 21.55 4.58 -6.16
N ALA A 53 20.29 4.58 -5.76
CA ALA A 53 19.23 3.89 -6.53
C ALA A 53 18.83 4.64 -7.83
N THR A 54 19.42 5.82 -8.09
CA THR A 54 19.30 6.54 -9.36
C THR A 54 20.50 6.29 -10.30
N ASP A 55 21.45 5.45 -9.89
CA ASP A 55 22.59 5.05 -10.72
C ASP A 55 22.20 3.89 -11.66
N GLU A 56 22.15 4.20 -12.98
CA GLU A 56 21.80 3.22 -14.03
C GLU A 56 22.76 2.03 -14.05
N GLU A 57 24.07 2.26 -13.86
CA GLU A 57 25.08 1.19 -13.92
C GLU A 57 24.87 0.21 -12.76
N LEU A 58 24.59 0.71 -11.55
CA LEU A 58 24.30 -0.12 -10.40
C LEU A 58 23.03 -0.94 -10.61
N LEU A 59 21.96 -0.33 -11.10
CA LEU A 59 20.71 -1.02 -11.34
C LEU A 59 20.86 -2.10 -12.44
N GLU A 60 21.63 -1.83 -13.48
CA GLU A 60 21.93 -2.80 -14.54
C GLU A 60 22.73 -3.99 -14.01
N GLN A 61 23.82 -3.73 -13.27
CA GLN A 61 24.66 -4.76 -12.65
C GLN A 61 23.84 -5.68 -11.72
N GLU A 62 22.85 -5.11 -11.04
CA GLU A 62 21.97 -5.82 -10.12
C GLU A 62 20.74 -6.44 -10.81
N ASN A 63 20.72 -6.44 -12.15
CA ASN A 63 19.66 -7.03 -12.98
C ASN A 63 18.26 -6.49 -12.70
N ILE A 64 18.12 -5.16 -12.68
CA ILE A 64 16.83 -4.49 -12.44
C ILE A 64 15.72 -4.98 -13.38
N ALA A 65 16.02 -5.28 -14.64
CA ALA A 65 15.07 -5.79 -15.63
C ALA A 65 14.46 -7.14 -15.23
N SER A 66 15.09 -7.89 -14.34
CA SER A 66 14.59 -9.16 -13.85
C SER A 66 13.74 -9.03 -12.57
N MET A 67 13.61 -7.82 -12.00
CA MET A 67 12.88 -7.61 -10.76
C MET A 67 11.36 -7.59 -11.02
N ASP A 68 10.64 -8.38 -10.24
CA ASP A 68 9.17 -8.37 -10.26
C ASP A 68 8.61 -7.09 -9.65
N VAL A 69 9.28 -6.56 -8.61
CA VAL A 69 8.88 -5.32 -7.94
C VAL A 69 10.11 -4.49 -7.58
N PHE A 70 10.06 -3.21 -7.87
CA PHE A 70 10.98 -2.19 -7.35
C PHE A 70 10.22 -1.25 -6.41
N CYS A 71 10.72 -1.03 -5.20
CA CYS A 71 10.11 -0.17 -4.19
C CYS A 71 11.05 0.98 -3.84
N ALA A 72 10.71 2.20 -4.19
CA ALA A 72 11.43 3.41 -3.79
C ALA A 72 10.87 3.93 -2.46
N LEU A 73 11.60 3.75 -1.36
CA LEU A 73 11.17 3.95 0.02
C LEU A 73 12.15 4.82 0.82
N THR A 74 12.84 5.74 0.16
CA THR A 74 13.70 6.71 0.83
C THR A 74 12.88 7.79 1.54
N ASN A 75 13.51 8.72 2.21
CA ASN A 75 12.87 9.88 2.82
C ASN A 75 12.75 11.09 1.87
N ASP A 76 13.23 10.97 0.64
CA ASP A 76 13.19 11.99 -0.39
C ASP A 76 12.21 11.61 -1.50
N ASP A 77 11.20 12.46 -1.74
CA ASP A 77 10.15 12.18 -2.72
C ASP A 77 10.69 12.25 -4.16
N GLU A 78 11.61 13.17 -4.43
CA GLU A 78 12.24 13.35 -5.73
C GLU A 78 13.09 12.11 -6.09
N ASP A 79 13.90 11.63 -5.15
CA ASP A 79 14.69 10.41 -5.32
C ASP A 79 13.80 9.19 -5.52
N ASN A 80 12.70 9.09 -4.78
CA ASN A 80 11.75 8.00 -4.93
C ASN A 80 11.07 8.00 -6.30
N ILE A 81 10.67 9.17 -6.80
CA ILE A 81 10.07 9.30 -8.13
C ILE A 81 11.09 8.97 -9.20
N MET A 82 12.30 9.55 -9.13
CA MET A 82 13.33 9.37 -10.16
C MET A 82 13.80 7.93 -10.22
N SER A 83 14.11 7.30 -9.09
CA SER A 83 14.55 5.90 -9.06
C SER A 83 13.46 4.94 -9.53
N ALA A 84 12.18 5.18 -9.18
CA ALA A 84 11.07 4.37 -9.66
C ALA A 84 10.86 4.48 -11.18
N LEU A 85 10.92 5.71 -11.73
CA LEU A 85 10.83 5.92 -13.18
C LEU A 85 12.00 5.27 -13.92
N LEU A 86 13.22 5.40 -13.39
CA LEU A 86 14.40 4.78 -13.95
C LEU A 86 14.29 3.26 -13.95
N ALA A 87 13.94 2.67 -12.80
CA ALA A 87 13.74 1.23 -12.67
C ALA A 87 12.68 0.71 -13.65
N LYS A 88 11.57 1.43 -13.83
CA LYS A 88 10.52 1.09 -14.79
C LYS A 88 11.03 1.10 -16.22
N ARG A 89 11.74 2.15 -16.60
CA ARG A 89 12.34 2.31 -17.93
C ARG A 89 13.38 1.24 -18.24
N MET A 90 14.12 0.80 -17.21
CA MET A 90 15.10 -0.28 -17.30
C MET A 90 14.49 -1.70 -17.27
N GLY A 91 13.17 -1.82 -17.16
CA GLY A 91 12.46 -3.08 -17.33
C GLY A 91 11.93 -3.72 -16.04
N ALA A 92 11.99 -3.07 -14.89
CA ALA A 92 11.32 -3.57 -13.68
C ALA A 92 9.83 -3.74 -13.95
N HIS A 93 9.28 -4.89 -13.54
CA HIS A 93 7.93 -5.26 -13.93
C HIS A 93 6.89 -4.34 -13.31
N ARG A 94 7.05 -4.05 -12.01
CA ARG A 94 6.20 -3.12 -11.25
C ARG A 94 7.05 -2.20 -10.40
N VAL A 95 6.67 -0.93 -10.36
CA VAL A 95 7.36 0.07 -9.52
C VAL A 95 6.40 0.72 -8.54
N ILE A 96 6.87 0.88 -7.30
CA ILE A 96 6.14 1.46 -6.19
C ILE A 96 6.98 2.60 -5.63
N ALA A 97 6.40 3.78 -5.46
CA ALA A 97 7.08 4.93 -4.87
C ALA A 97 6.34 5.43 -3.62
N LEU A 98 7.10 5.66 -2.54
CA LEU A 98 6.63 6.36 -1.35
C LEU A 98 6.70 7.86 -1.62
N ILE A 99 5.59 8.57 -1.46
CA ILE A 99 5.50 10.00 -1.74
C ILE A 99 4.79 10.70 -0.59
N ASN A 100 5.50 11.58 0.11
CA ASN A 100 4.97 12.30 1.26
C ASN A 100 4.14 13.50 0.85
N ARG A 101 4.55 14.22 -0.22
CA ARG A 101 3.86 15.41 -0.74
C ARG A 101 2.69 15.02 -1.63
N SER A 102 1.48 15.34 -1.22
CA SER A 102 0.27 15.00 -1.98
C SER A 102 0.28 15.56 -3.41
N ALA A 103 0.85 16.75 -3.61
CA ALA A 103 0.98 17.35 -4.94
C ALA A 103 1.80 16.49 -5.91
N TYR A 104 2.84 15.80 -5.43
CA TYR A 104 3.65 14.91 -6.26
C TYR A 104 2.92 13.60 -6.59
N VAL A 105 2.11 13.10 -5.66
CA VAL A 105 1.26 11.94 -5.94
C VAL A 105 0.33 12.23 -7.12
N ASP A 106 -0.23 13.46 -7.18
CA ASP A 106 -1.10 13.89 -8.29
C ASP A 106 -0.36 13.96 -9.62
N LEU A 107 0.91 14.38 -9.59
CA LEU A 107 1.74 14.51 -10.79
C LEU A 107 2.10 13.15 -11.40
N VAL A 108 2.38 12.13 -10.58
CA VAL A 108 2.89 10.84 -11.05
C VAL A 108 1.78 9.80 -11.26
N GLN A 109 0.58 10.07 -10.78
CA GLN A 109 -0.53 9.12 -10.90
C GLN A 109 -1.04 9.02 -12.34
N GLY A 110 -1.15 7.81 -12.85
CA GLY A 110 -1.53 7.54 -14.24
C GLY A 110 -0.37 7.62 -15.24
N GLY A 111 0.86 7.85 -14.74
CA GLY A 111 2.10 7.79 -15.50
C GLY A 111 2.78 6.41 -15.41
N GLU A 112 4.10 6.41 -15.48
CA GLU A 112 4.91 5.18 -15.49
C GLU A 112 5.06 4.53 -14.11
N ILE A 113 4.73 5.24 -13.01
CA ILE A 113 4.74 4.68 -11.65
C ILE A 113 3.45 3.92 -11.41
N ASP A 114 3.54 2.61 -11.22
CA ASP A 114 2.38 1.74 -11.07
C ASP A 114 1.60 2.02 -9.78
N ILE A 115 2.32 2.29 -8.67
CA ILE A 115 1.71 2.56 -7.36
C ILE A 115 2.45 3.68 -6.65
N ALA A 116 1.75 4.76 -6.34
CA ALA A 116 2.23 5.81 -5.44
C ALA A 116 1.55 5.67 -4.07
N ILE A 117 2.35 5.55 -3.01
CA ILE A 117 1.88 5.38 -1.64
C ILE A 117 2.20 6.64 -0.83
N SER A 118 1.16 7.25 -0.24
CA SER A 118 1.34 8.33 0.73
C SER A 118 1.18 7.79 2.15
N PRO A 119 2.22 7.89 3.00
CA PRO A 119 2.13 7.46 4.41
C PRO A 119 1.03 8.19 5.18
N ALA A 120 0.83 9.47 4.91
CA ALA A 120 -0.23 10.27 5.52
C ALA A 120 -1.61 9.69 5.19
N GLN A 121 -1.88 9.41 3.90
CA GLN A 121 -3.15 8.83 3.47
C GLN A 121 -3.35 7.41 4.03
N ALA A 122 -2.31 6.59 4.05
CA ALA A 122 -2.37 5.25 4.62
C ALA A 122 -2.66 5.24 6.13
N THR A 123 -2.32 6.32 6.83
CA THR A 123 -2.49 6.44 8.29
C THR A 123 -3.85 7.06 8.67
N VAL A 124 -4.36 8.00 7.88
CA VAL A 124 -5.60 8.75 8.20
C VAL A 124 -6.81 7.81 8.30
N GLY A 125 -6.97 6.85 7.41
CA GLY A 125 -8.07 5.89 7.45
C GLY A 125 -8.17 5.13 8.78
N PRO A 126 -7.12 4.41 9.23
CA PRO A 126 -7.10 3.75 10.52
C PRO A 126 -7.29 4.69 11.71
N LEU A 127 -6.79 5.94 11.65
CA LEU A 127 -7.03 6.93 12.72
C LEU A 127 -8.49 7.37 12.77
N LEU A 128 -9.09 7.68 11.62
CA LEU A 128 -10.50 8.07 11.54
C LEU A 128 -11.43 6.97 12.08
N SER A 129 -11.13 5.70 11.82
CA SER A 129 -11.91 4.59 12.37
C SER A 129 -11.90 4.56 13.90
N LYS A 130 -10.82 5.03 14.54
CA LYS A 130 -10.71 5.10 16.02
C LYS A 130 -11.34 6.34 16.64
N ILE A 131 -11.46 7.42 15.86
CA ILE A 131 -11.98 8.72 16.33
C ILE A 131 -13.50 8.81 16.13
N ARG A 132 -14.02 8.27 15.02
CA ARG A 132 -15.45 8.28 14.73
C ARG A 132 -16.19 7.45 15.78
N ARG A 133 -17.19 8.05 16.41
CA ARG A 133 -18.05 7.36 17.38
C ARG A 133 -18.96 6.37 16.66
N GLY A 134 -19.00 5.12 17.12
CA GLY A 134 -19.83 4.05 16.56
C GLY A 134 -19.04 2.76 16.37
N ASP A 135 -19.71 1.70 15.99
CA ASP A 135 -19.14 0.36 15.79
C ASP A 135 -18.41 0.23 14.43
N MET A 136 -17.62 1.25 14.09
CA MET A 136 -16.81 1.24 12.85
C MET A 136 -15.63 0.29 12.99
N VAL A 137 -15.59 -0.71 12.13
CA VAL A 137 -14.51 -1.71 12.07
C VAL A 137 -13.36 -1.18 11.20
N ALA A 138 -13.66 -0.64 10.01
CA ALA A 138 -12.68 -0.10 9.11
C ALA A 138 -13.22 1.06 8.26
N VAL A 139 -12.29 1.91 7.79
CA VAL A 139 -12.58 2.98 6.84
C VAL A 139 -11.52 2.93 5.75
N HIS A 140 -11.95 2.77 4.49
CA HIS A 140 -11.08 2.76 3.33
C HIS A 140 -11.42 3.94 2.42
N SER A 141 -10.48 4.84 2.23
CA SER A 141 -10.63 5.93 1.27
C SER A 141 -10.31 5.42 -0.14
N LEU A 142 -11.23 5.65 -1.07
CA LEU A 142 -11.05 5.35 -2.48
C LEU A 142 -10.80 6.65 -3.25
N ARG A 143 -9.89 6.60 -4.22
CA ARG A 143 -9.54 7.75 -5.06
C ARG A 143 -9.36 9.04 -4.25
N ARG A 144 -8.58 8.99 -3.17
CA ARG A 144 -8.22 10.15 -2.33
C ARG A 144 -9.40 10.90 -1.72
N GLY A 145 -10.40 10.19 -1.27
CA GLY A 145 -11.57 10.79 -0.63
C GLY A 145 -12.72 11.13 -1.60
N ALA A 146 -12.59 10.78 -2.89
CA ALA A 146 -13.72 10.85 -3.81
C ALA A 146 -14.83 9.87 -3.43
N ALA A 147 -14.48 8.77 -2.76
CA ALA A 147 -15.41 7.84 -2.14
C ALA A 147 -14.78 7.22 -0.88
N GLU A 148 -15.61 6.76 0.03
CA GLU A 148 -15.19 6.02 1.23
C GLU A 148 -15.93 4.69 1.29
N VAL A 149 -15.21 3.64 1.68
CA VAL A 149 -15.82 2.36 2.08
C VAL A 149 -15.77 2.29 3.59
N LEU A 150 -16.91 2.13 4.22
CA LEU A 150 -17.06 2.02 5.65
C LEU A 150 -17.48 0.59 6.00
N GLU A 151 -16.73 -0.06 6.86
CA GLU A 151 -17.12 -1.32 7.48
C GLU A 151 -17.65 -1.03 8.86
N VAL A 152 -18.90 -1.38 9.10
CA VAL A 152 -19.60 -1.10 10.36
C VAL A 152 -20.19 -2.40 10.92
N ALA A 153 -19.89 -2.72 12.17
CA ALA A 153 -20.57 -3.78 12.89
C ALA A 153 -21.88 -3.23 13.48
N VAL A 154 -22.99 -3.87 13.16
CA VAL A 154 -24.30 -3.45 13.67
C VAL A 154 -24.67 -4.33 14.87
N HIS A 155 -24.91 -3.71 16.02
CA HIS A 155 -25.27 -4.37 17.27
C HIS A 155 -26.69 -4.03 17.71
N GLY A 156 -27.19 -4.79 18.69
CA GLY A 156 -28.51 -4.60 19.27
C GLY A 156 -29.50 -5.69 18.88
N ASP A 157 -30.77 -5.42 19.06
CA ASP A 157 -31.89 -6.31 18.74
C ASP A 157 -32.95 -5.56 17.91
N ALA A 158 -34.04 -6.23 17.57
CA ALA A 158 -35.14 -5.66 16.79
C ALA A 158 -35.85 -4.46 17.47
N LYS A 159 -35.63 -4.23 18.78
CA LYS A 159 -36.22 -3.10 19.53
C LYS A 159 -35.27 -1.89 19.55
N THR A 160 -33.98 -2.13 19.56
CA THR A 160 -32.94 -1.10 19.73
C THR A 160 -32.25 -0.74 18.41
N SER A 161 -32.31 -1.59 17.40
CA SER A 161 -31.70 -1.37 16.08
C SER A 161 -32.75 -1.20 14.99
N ARG A 162 -32.46 -0.33 14.02
CA ARG A 162 -33.28 -0.19 12.82
C ARG A 162 -32.96 -1.24 11.74
N VAL A 163 -31.90 -2.04 11.95
CA VAL A 163 -31.37 -3.00 10.97
C VAL A 163 -31.38 -4.42 11.50
N VAL A 164 -30.93 -4.64 12.75
CA VAL A 164 -30.80 -5.98 13.33
C VAL A 164 -32.17 -6.63 13.52
N GLY A 165 -32.28 -7.88 13.05
CA GLY A 165 -33.50 -8.67 13.15
C GLY A 165 -34.60 -8.31 12.14
N ARG A 166 -34.30 -7.44 11.17
CA ARG A 166 -35.24 -7.08 10.09
C ARG A 166 -34.88 -7.78 8.80
N ARG A 167 -35.88 -7.96 7.95
CA ARG A 167 -35.64 -8.34 6.55
C ARG A 167 -35.09 -7.15 5.81
N ILE A 168 -34.31 -7.40 4.73
CA ILE A 168 -33.69 -6.35 3.93
C ILE A 168 -34.73 -5.39 3.33
N GLU A 169 -35.87 -5.92 2.88
CA GLU A 169 -37.00 -5.16 2.36
C GLU A 169 -37.71 -4.25 3.39
N GLU A 170 -37.44 -4.48 4.70
CA GLU A 170 -37.97 -3.69 5.81
C GLU A 170 -36.99 -2.60 6.28
N ILE A 171 -35.79 -2.56 5.69
CA ILE A 171 -34.76 -1.58 6.06
C ILE A 171 -34.95 -0.32 5.23
N ASP A 172 -35.23 0.78 5.91
CA ASP A 172 -35.34 2.10 5.31
C ASP A 172 -33.95 2.62 4.97
N LEU A 173 -33.60 2.58 3.68
CA LEU A 173 -32.31 3.06 3.18
C LEU A 173 -32.42 4.55 2.83
N PRO A 174 -31.32 5.31 3.00
CA PRO A 174 -31.27 6.70 2.54
C PRO A 174 -31.54 6.81 1.03
N ASP A 175 -32.07 7.97 0.59
CA ASP A 175 -32.28 8.25 -0.82
C ASP A 175 -31.01 8.03 -1.65
N GLY A 176 -31.14 7.29 -2.74
CA GLY A 176 -30.01 6.95 -3.62
C GLY A 176 -29.11 5.82 -3.12
N ALA A 177 -29.40 5.22 -1.95
CA ALA A 177 -28.69 4.04 -1.47
C ALA A 177 -29.31 2.76 -1.97
N THR A 178 -28.49 1.75 -2.25
CA THR A 178 -28.94 0.42 -2.66
C THR A 178 -28.07 -0.66 -2.05
N ILE A 179 -28.64 -1.86 -1.88
CA ILE A 179 -27.89 -3.04 -1.46
C ILE A 179 -27.39 -3.74 -2.73
N ALA A 180 -26.08 -3.72 -2.95
CA ALA A 180 -25.46 -4.32 -4.12
C ALA A 180 -25.30 -5.85 -3.99
N ALA A 181 -24.90 -6.31 -2.79
CA ALA A 181 -24.67 -7.73 -2.53
C ALA A 181 -24.79 -8.05 -1.05
N ILE A 182 -25.05 -9.33 -0.74
CA ILE A 182 -25.05 -9.90 0.60
C ILE A 182 -24.01 -11.00 0.62
N ILE A 183 -23.13 -10.98 1.61
CA ILE A 183 -22.16 -12.06 1.83
C ILE A 183 -22.61 -12.86 3.05
N ARG A 184 -22.81 -14.15 2.88
CA ARG A 184 -23.22 -15.04 3.95
C ARG A 184 -22.41 -16.34 3.87
N ASN A 185 -21.63 -16.66 4.91
CA ASN A 185 -20.76 -17.85 4.97
C ASN A 185 -19.87 -18.05 3.73
N ASN A 186 -19.23 -16.98 3.23
CA ASN A 186 -18.44 -16.92 2.00
C ASN A 186 -19.24 -16.97 0.67
N ASP A 187 -20.54 -17.12 0.69
CA ASP A 187 -21.37 -17.04 -0.50
C ASP A 187 -21.78 -15.60 -0.78
N VAL A 188 -21.61 -15.17 -2.02
CA VAL A 188 -22.02 -13.83 -2.48
C VAL A 188 -23.38 -13.93 -3.17
N ILE A 189 -24.38 -13.27 -2.61
CA ILE A 189 -25.72 -13.16 -3.16
C ILE A 189 -25.88 -11.75 -3.72
N ILE A 190 -26.03 -11.63 -5.04
CA ILE A 190 -26.28 -10.34 -5.68
C ILE A 190 -27.73 -9.98 -5.47
N ALA A 191 -28.00 -8.77 -4.97
CA ALA A 191 -29.36 -8.27 -4.86
C ALA A 191 -29.88 -7.95 -6.27
N HIS A 192 -30.88 -8.68 -6.70
CA HIS A 192 -31.65 -8.34 -7.92
C HIS A 192 -32.82 -7.46 -7.49
N HIS A 193 -32.98 -6.31 -8.13
CA HIS A 193 -34.20 -5.48 -8.07
C HIS A 193 -35.26 -6.05 -8.97
#